data_85e5a1c5181173a101267507f035c566
#
_entry.id   85e5a1c5181173a101267507f035c566
#
_cell.length_a   1.000
_cell.length_b   1.000
_cell.length_c   1.000
_cell.angle_alpha   90.00
_cell.angle_beta   90.00
_cell.angle_gamma   90.00
#
_symmetry.space_group_name_H-M   'P 1'
#
loop_
_entity.id
_entity.type
_entity.pdbx_description
1 polymer ?
#
loop_
_entity_poly.entity_id
_entity_poly.type
_entity_poly.pdbx_seq_one_letter_code
_entity_poly.pdbx_strand_id
1 'polypeptide(L)'
;VTAVIENTAGQGSNLGFKFEHLAAIIDGVEDKYRVGVCIDTCHAFAAGYDLRTTEACADTFAEFERIVGFQYLRGMHLNDAKSEFGSRVDRHHSLGEGNIGHDAFRFIMQDNRFDGIPLVLETINPDIWAEEIAWLKAQQTESATV
;
A
#
# COMPACT_ATOMS: atom_id res chain seq x y z
N VAL A 1 -1.47 23.07 0.97
CA VAL A 1 -0.99 21.94 0.17
C VAL A 1 -0.23 20.97 1.06
N THR A 2 -0.50 19.70 0.91
CA THR A 2 0.20 18.62 1.60
C THR A 2 1.13 17.90 0.63
N ALA A 3 2.40 17.79 0.98
CA ALA A 3 3.35 16.96 0.25
C ALA A 3 3.17 15.51 0.68
N VAL A 4 2.90 14.61 -0.26
CA VAL A 4 2.66 13.20 0.03
C VAL A 4 3.83 12.38 -0.50
N ILE A 5 4.48 11.64 0.38
CA ILE A 5 5.67 10.86 0.06
C ILE A 5 5.24 9.42 -0.20
N GLU A 6 5.63 8.88 -1.35
CA GLU A 6 5.36 7.49 -1.69
C GLU A 6 6.53 6.60 -1.30
N ASN A 7 6.25 5.42 -0.74
CA ASN A 7 7.27 4.40 -0.51
C ASN A 7 7.78 3.86 -1.84
N THR A 8 9.02 3.37 -1.85
CA THR A 8 9.67 2.80 -3.04
C THR A 8 9.93 1.30 -2.86
N ALA A 9 10.15 0.61 -3.97
CA ALA A 9 10.54 -0.80 -3.94
C ALA A 9 12.00 -1.00 -3.48
N GLY A 10 12.77 0.08 -3.45
CA GLY A 10 14.21 0.01 -3.10
C GLY A 10 15.08 -0.42 -4.26
N GLN A 11 14.61 -0.23 -5.50
CA GLN A 11 15.36 -0.62 -6.68
C GLN A 11 16.65 0.20 -6.78
N GLY A 12 17.77 -0.47 -7.07
CA GLY A 12 19.07 0.18 -7.14
C GLY A 12 19.46 0.76 -5.78
N SER A 13 19.72 2.06 -5.75
CA SER A 13 20.09 2.80 -4.53
C SER A 13 18.96 3.72 -4.03
N ASN A 14 17.74 3.51 -4.47
CA ASN A 14 16.60 4.33 -4.08
C ASN A 14 16.31 4.21 -2.59
N LEU A 15 16.06 5.35 -1.95
CA LEU A 15 15.59 5.42 -0.56
C LEU A 15 14.05 5.39 -0.52
N GLY A 16 13.50 5.24 0.69
CA GLY A 16 12.06 5.27 0.89
C GLY A 16 11.43 3.88 0.85
N PHE A 17 12.22 2.82 0.78
CA PHE A 17 11.69 1.46 0.74
C PHE A 17 11.40 0.88 2.13
N LYS A 18 11.96 1.48 3.18
CA LYS A 18 11.66 1.10 4.58
C LYS A 18 10.75 2.14 5.22
N PHE A 19 9.85 1.69 6.09
CA PHE A 19 9.00 2.60 6.85
C PHE A 19 9.83 3.59 7.67
N GLU A 20 10.99 3.16 8.20
CA GLU A 20 11.92 4.02 8.91
C GLU A 20 12.41 5.19 8.07
N HIS A 21 12.58 5.00 6.76
CA HIS A 21 12.95 6.09 5.85
C HIS A 21 11.86 7.15 5.80
N LEU A 22 10.60 6.73 5.70
CA LEU A 22 9.46 7.65 5.67
C LEU A 22 9.34 8.40 6.99
N ALA A 23 9.50 7.69 8.11
CA ALA A 23 9.47 8.31 9.43
C ALA A 23 10.57 9.34 9.60
N ALA A 24 11.79 9.07 9.10
CA ALA A 24 12.90 10.00 9.17
C ALA A 24 12.65 11.27 8.36
N ILE A 25 12.03 11.12 7.17
CA ILE A 25 11.68 12.28 6.34
C ILE A 25 10.64 13.15 7.05
N ILE A 26 9.58 12.52 7.61
CA ILE A 26 8.54 13.24 8.34
C ILE A 26 9.14 13.97 9.55
N ASP A 27 10.03 13.31 10.27
CA ASP A 27 10.68 13.90 11.46
C ASP A 27 11.46 15.18 11.11
N GLY A 28 12.02 15.25 9.90
CA GLY A 28 12.74 16.41 9.41
C GLY A 28 11.85 17.55 8.91
N VAL A 29 10.55 17.37 8.81
CA VAL A 29 9.62 18.39 8.35
C VAL A 29 9.14 19.24 9.52
N GLU A 30 9.25 20.55 9.40
CA GLU A 30 8.86 21.49 10.47
C GLU A 30 7.35 21.45 10.72
N ASP A 31 6.56 21.64 9.68
CA ASP A 31 5.10 21.66 9.76
C ASP A 31 4.54 20.29 9.34
N LYS A 32 4.32 19.44 10.32
CA LYS A 32 3.89 18.05 10.08
C LYS A 32 2.46 17.92 9.55
N TYR A 33 1.67 18.99 9.59
CA TYR A 33 0.35 19.01 8.93
C TYR A 33 0.46 19.06 7.41
N ARG A 34 1.64 19.41 6.89
CA ARG A 34 1.88 19.56 5.46
C ARG A 34 2.58 18.36 4.82
N VAL A 35 2.74 17.28 5.55
CA VAL A 35 3.38 16.06 5.03
C VAL A 35 2.47 14.86 5.28
N GLY A 36 2.45 13.94 4.32
CA GLY A 36 1.73 12.68 4.42
C GLY A 36 2.44 11.60 3.65
N VAL A 37 1.87 10.40 3.67
CA VAL A 37 2.44 9.21 3.04
C VAL A 37 1.40 8.57 2.15
N CYS A 38 1.85 8.11 0.98
CA CYS A 38 1.11 7.20 0.11
C CYS A 38 1.85 5.87 0.10
N ILE A 39 1.14 4.79 0.40
CA ILE A 39 1.72 3.45 0.38
C ILE A 39 1.29 2.73 -0.89
N ASP A 40 2.28 2.27 -1.66
CA ASP A 40 2.09 1.39 -2.80
C ASP A 40 2.33 -0.04 -2.35
N THR A 41 1.34 -0.90 -2.54
CA THR A 41 1.41 -2.29 -2.06
C THR A 41 2.46 -3.11 -2.79
N CYS A 42 2.64 -2.89 -4.10
CA CYS A 42 3.68 -3.56 -4.86
C CYS A 42 5.06 -3.17 -4.33
N HIS A 43 5.28 -1.88 -4.12
CA HIS A 43 6.55 -1.37 -3.57
C HIS A 43 6.85 -1.97 -2.19
N ALA A 44 5.86 -1.99 -1.30
CA ALA A 44 6.03 -2.54 0.05
C ALA A 44 6.41 -4.03 -0.01
N PHE A 45 5.72 -4.80 -0.84
CA PHE A 45 5.98 -6.22 -1.03
C PHE A 45 7.40 -6.47 -1.58
N ALA A 46 7.79 -5.73 -2.61
CA ALA A 46 9.11 -5.84 -3.20
C ALA A 46 10.21 -5.43 -2.21
N ALA A 47 9.92 -4.51 -1.31
CA ALA A 47 10.86 -4.05 -0.29
C ALA A 47 10.99 -5.02 0.90
N GLY A 48 10.13 -6.04 0.99
CA GLY A 48 10.23 -7.05 2.03
C GLY A 48 9.13 -7.01 3.09
N TYR A 49 8.06 -6.24 2.86
CA TYR A 49 6.89 -6.23 3.72
C TYR A 49 5.86 -7.22 3.18
N ASP A 50 5.61 -8.31 3.91
CA ASP A 50 4.75 -9.38 3.44
C ASP A 50 3.27 -8.98 3.47
N LEU A 51 2.57 -9.26 2.38
CA LEU A 51 1.16 -8.97 2.20
C LEU A 51 0.37 -10.19 1.68
N ARG A 52 0.97 -11.37 1.70
CA ARG A 52 0.40 -12.55 1.02
C ARG A 52 -0.74 -13.21 1.80
N THR A 53 -0.84 -12.94 3.10
CA THR A 53 -1.89 -13.51 3.95
C THR A 53 -2.51 -12.41 4.80
N THR A 54 -3.69 -12.68 5.37
CA THR A 54 -4.34 -11.76 6.29
C THR A 54 -3.45 -11.45 7.50
N GLU A 55 -2.80 -12.48 8.06
CA GLU A 55 -1.89 -12.31 9.20
C GLU A 55 -0.68 -11.46 8.83
N ALA A 56 -0.10 -11.70 7.65
CA ALA A 56 1.04 -10.91 7.18
C ALA A 56 0.65 -9.45 6.98
N CYS A 57 -0.53 -9.19 6.43
CA CYS A 57 -1.06 -7.83 6.29
C CYS A 57 -1.22 -7.15 7.65
N ALA A 58 -1.81 -7.86 8.61
CA ALA A 58 -1.99 -7.33 9.96
C ALA A 58 -0.64 -6.93 10.58
N ASP A 59 0.36 -7.79 10.44
CA ASP A 59 1.71 -7.53 10.97
C ASP A 59 2.38 -6.36 10.27
N THR A 60 2.30 -6.31 8.94
CA THR A 60 2.89 -5.22 8.16
C THR A 60 2.28 -3.87 8.51
N PHE A 61 0.96 -3.79 8.59
CA PHE A 61 0.29 -2.52 8.90
C PHE A 61 0.39 -2.15 10.39
N ALA A 62 0.55 -3.13 11.29
CA ALA A 62 0.90 -2.86 12.67
C ALA A 62 2.30 -2.22 12.78
N GLU A 63 3.24 -2.70 11.97
CA GLU A 63 4.58 -2.11 11.91
C GLU A 63 4.53 -0.70 11.31
N PHE A 64 3.72 -0.49 10.27
CA PHE A 64 3.52 0.84 9.71
C PHE A 64 2.96 1.81 10.77
N GLU A 65 1.95 1.38 11.55
CA GLU A 65 1.39 2.19 12.64
C GLU A 65 2.45 2.54 13.68
N ARG A 66 3.28 1.59 14.05
CA ARG A 66 4.32 1.80 15.06
C ARG A 66 5.42 2.75 14.59
N ILE A 67 5.83 2.65 13.33
CA ILE A 67 6.99 3.39 12.80
C ILE A 67 6.59 4.74 12.24
N VAL A 68 5.52 4.80 11.46
CA VAL A 68 5.05 6.01 10.77
C VAL A 68 3.78 6.56 11.41
N GLY A 69 2.76 5.74 11.49
CA GLY A 69 1.45 6.11 12.01
C GLY A 69 0.42 6.37 10.92
N PHE A 70 -0.77 5.80 11.08
CA PHE A 70 -1.88 5.97 10.13
C PHE A 70 -2.33 7.43 10.02
N GLN A 71 -2.04 8.25 11.02
CA GLN A 71 -2.36 9.68 10.97
C GLN A 71 -1.69 10.39 9.80
N TYR A 72 -0.59 9.85 9.28
CA TYR A 72 0.11 10.41 8.12
C TYR A 72 -0.33 9.79 6.80
N LEU A 73 -1.13 8.73 6.81
CA LEU A 73 -1.55 8.06 5.58
C LEU A 73 -2.56 8.93 4.84
N ARG A 74 -2.25 9.31 3.60
CA ARG A 74 -3.09 10.20 2.79
C ARG A 74 -3.59 9.54 1.51
N GLY A 75 -3.10 8.36 1.18
CA GLY A 75 -3.52 7.62 0.00
C GLY A 75 -2.83 6.29 -0.11
N MET A 76 -3.32 5.45 -1.00
CA MET A 76 -2.75 4.14 -1.32
C MET A 76 -2.73 3.96 -2.82
N HIS A 77 -1.70 3.30 -3.31
CA HIS A 77 -1.70 2.69 -4.64
C HIS A 77 -1.91 1.19 -4.47
N LEU A 78 -3.00 0.66 -5.02
CA LEU A 78 -3.34 -0.76 -4.90
C LEU A 78 -2.87 -1.48 -6.15
N ASN A 79 -1.74 -2.15 -6.04
CA ASN A 79 -1.11 -2.88 -7.13
C ASN A 79 -0.65 -4.26 -6.66
N ASP A 80 -0.92 -5.29 -7.46
CA ASP A 80 -0.26 -6.56 -7.25
C ASP A 80 1.16 -6.49 -7.83
N ALA A 81 1.96 -7.52 -7.65
CA ALA A 81 3.37 -7.51 -8.02
C ALA A 81 3.73 -8.68 -8.92
N LYS A 82 4.35 -8.38 -10.06
CA LYS A 82 5.04 -9.41 -10.87
C LYS A 82 6.35 -9.81 -10.21
N SER A 83 6.98 -8.87 -9.50
CA SER A 83 8.23 -9.10 -8.79
C SER A 83 8.02 -9.99 -7.58
N GLU A 84 9.08 -10.65 -7.16
CA GLU A 84 9.05 -11.54 -6.00
C GLU A 84 9.20 -10.76 -4.71
N PHE A 85 8.78 -11.39 -3.62
CA PHE A 85 8.90 -10.85 -2.28
C PHE A 85 10.36 -10.49 -1.95
N GLY A 86 10.56 -9.25 -1.52
CA GLY A 86 11.89 -8.79 -1.13
C GLY A 86 12.88 -8.61 -2.26
N SER A 87 12.42 -8.66 -3.52
CA SER A 87 13.28 -8.57 -4.70
C SER A 87 13.84 -7.18 -4.95
N ARG A 88 13.20 -6.15 -4.40
CA ARG A 88 13.53 -4.73 -4.64
C ARG A 88 13.40 -4.35 -6.12
N VAL A 89 12.47 -5.00 -6.82
CA VAL A 89 12.16 -4.72 -8.23
C VAL A 89 10.73 -4.21 -8.31
N ASP A 90 10.55 -3.07 -8.98
CA ASP A 90 9.24 -2.42 -9.12
C ASP A 90 8.55 -2.90 -10.39
N ARG A 91 7.65 -3.88 -10.25
CA ARG A 91 6.83 -4.38 -11.35
C ARG A 91 5.42 -4.65 -10.89
N HIS A 92 4.47 -3.86 -11.39
CA HIS A 92 3.06 -3.99 -11.07
C HIS A 92 2.40 -5.15 -11.82
N HIS A 93 1.32 -5.66 -11.25
CA HIS A 93 0.45 -6.65 -11.89
C HIS A 93 -1.01 -6.36 -11.54
N SER A 94 -1.92 -6.97 -12.29
CA SER A 94 -3.35 -6.90 -12.01
C SER A 94 -3.67 -7.56 -10.67
N LEU A 95 -4.69 -7.04 -9.97
CA LEU A 95 -5.05 -7.51 -8.62
C LEU A 95 -5.37 -9.01 -8.65
N GLY A 96 -4.74 -9.75 -7.76
CA GLY A 96 -4.93 -11.18 -7.62
C GLY A 96 -4.15 -12.04 -8.60
N GLU A 97 -3.53 -11.42 -9.62
CA GLU A 97 -2.79 -12.15 -10.65
C GLU A 97 -1.28 -12.25 -10.36
N GLY A 98 -0.81 -11.50 -9.38
CA GLY A 98 0.59 -11.44 -9.03
C GLY A 98 0.95 -12.23 -7.79
N ASN A 99 2.12 -11.94 -7.25
CA ASN A 99 2.70 -12.66 -6.11
C ASN A 99 2.10 -12.23 -4.76
N ILE A 100 1.36 -11.13 -4.71
CA ILE A 100 0.65 -10.69 -3.49
C ILE A 100 -0.66 -11.49 -3.33
N GLY A 101 -1.50 -11.52 -4.35
CA GLY A 101 -2.79 -12.20 -4.32
C GLY A 101 -3.91 -11.31 -3.80
N HIS A 102 -5.12 -11.88 -3.69
CA HIS A 102 -6.33 -11.13 -3.36
C HIS A 102 -6.44 -10.72 -1.89
N ASP A 103 -5.87 -11.48 -0.97
CA ASP A 103 -6.10 -11.30 0.48
C ASP A 103 -5.67 -9.92 0.98
N ALA A 104 -4.57 -9.38 0.46
CA ALA A 104 -4.10 -8.04 0.83
C ALA A 104 -5.15 -6.97 0.52
N PHE A 105 -5.75 -7.04 -0.66
CA PHE A 105 -6.69 -6.03 -1.13
C PHE A 105 -8.03 -6.17 -0.42
N ARG A 106 -8.44 -7.40 -0.10
CA ARG A 106 -9.61 -7.64 0.75
C ARG A 106 -9.38 -7.07 2.15
N PHE A 107 -8.21 -7.31 2.73
CA PHE A 107 -7.81 -6.78 4.04
C PHE A 107 -7.94 -5.25 4.06
N ILE A 108 -7.38 -4.57 3.05
CA ILE A 108 -7.40 -3.11 2.97
C ILE A 108 -8.85 -2.60 2.87
N MET A 109 -9.67 -3.22 2.04
CA MET A 109 -11.06 -2.78 1.84
C MET A 109 -11.93 -3.00 3.06
N GLN A 110 -11.57 -3.92 3.95
CA GLN A 110 -12.34 -4.24 5.15
C GLN A 110 -11.82 -3.57 6.42
N ASP A 111 -10.71 -2.87 6.35
CA ASP A 111 -10.09 -2.21 7.51
C ASP A 111 -10.42 -0.72 7.48
N ASN A 112 -11.11 -0.25 8.51
CA ASN A 112 -11.59 1.14 8.57
C ASN A 112 -10.46 2.18 8.67
N ARG A 113 -9.24 1.76 8.96
CA ARG A 113 -8.08 2.68 8.99
C ARG A 113 -7.75 3.24 7.60
N PHE A 114 -8.23 2.60 6.54
CA PHE A 114 -8.04 3.05 5.16
C PHE A 114 -9.25 3.84 4.62
N ASP A 115 -10.25 4.11 5.45
CA ASP A 115 -11.43 4.84 5.02
C ASP A 115 -11.13 6.32 4.78
N GLY A 116 -11.81 6.89 3.78
CA GLY A 116 -11.74 8.33 3.52
C GLY A 116 -10.50 8.82 2.79
N ILE A 117 -9.64 7.92 2.32
CA ILE A 117 -8.46 8.28 1.54
C ILE A 117 -8.57 7.72 0.12
N PRO A 118 -7.91 8.36 -0.87
CA PRO A 118 -7.86 7.81 -2.23
C PRO A 118 -7.16 6.45 -2.26
N LEU A 119 -7.79 5.48 -2.93
CA LEU A 119 -7.21 4.19 -3.24
C LEU A 119 -7.14 4.10 -4.76
N VAL A 120 -5.94 4.14 -5.32
CA VAL A 120 -5.71 4.32 -6.75
C VAL A 120 -5.06 3.09 -7.33
N LEU A 121 -5.57 2.63 -8.49
CA LEU A 121 -4.98 1.54 -9.24
C LEU A 121 -3.93 2.08 -10.21
N GLU A 122 -2.79 1.40 -10.25
CA GLU A 122 -1.78 1.60 -11.29
C GLU A 122 -1.44 0.26 -11.94
N THR A 123 -2.40 -0.65 -11.92
CA THR A 123 -2.27 -1.98 -12.51
C THR A 123 -2.14 -1.91 -14.02
N ILE A 124 -1.59 -2.98 -14.61
CA ILE A 124 -1.01 -2.93 -15.95
C ILE A 124 -2.02 -3.04 -17.10
N ASN A 125 -3.27 -3.43 -16.81
CA ASN A 125 -4.27 -3.63 -17.87
C ASN A 125 -5.48 -2.70 -17.68
N PRO A 126 -5.49 -1.56 -18.38
CA PRO A 126 -6.60 -0.60 -18.27
C PRO A 126 -7.96 -1.18 -18.64
N ASP A 127 -7.99 -2.21 -19.49
CA ASP A 127 -9.24 -2.80 -19.96
C ASP A 127 -10.04 -3.46 -18.83
N ILE A 128 -9.38 -3.85 -17.74
CA ILE A 128 -10.04 -4.48 -16.59
C ILE A 128 -10.08 -3.61 -15.33
N TRP A 129 -9.68 -2.34 -15.41
CA TRP A 129 -9.72 -1.45 -14.24
C TRP A 129 -11.12 -1.34 -13.64
N ALA A 130 -12.16 -1.24 -14.48
CA ALA A 130 -13.53 -1.17 -13.99
C ALA A 130 -13.92 -2.43 -13.21
N GLU A 131 -13.48 -3.59 -13.66
CA GLU A 131 -13.71 -4.87 -12.99
C GLU A 131 -12.95 -4.96 -11.67
N GLU A 132 -11.72 -4.49 -11.65
CA GLU A 132 -10.91 -4.45 -10.44
C GLU A 132 -11.54 -3.55 -9.38
N ILE A 133 -12.03 -2.37 -9.79
CA ILE A 133 -12.71 -1.44 -8.88
C ILE A 133 -14.00 -2.07 -8.35
N ALA A 134 -14.78 -2.73 -9.21
CA ALA A 134 -16.01 -3.40 -8.79
C ALA A 134 -15.72 -4.52 -7.78
N TRP A 135 -14.65 -5.28 -7.99
CA TRP A 135 -14.24 -6.33 -7.06
C TRP A 135 -13.86 -5.73 -5.70
N LEU A 136 -13.08 -4.66 -5.70
CA LEU A 136 -12.67 -3.97 -4.46
C LEU A 136 -13.89 -3.49 -3.67
N LYS A 137 -14.83 -2.84 -4.34
CA LYS A 137 -16.06 -2.35 -3.69
C LYS A 137 -16.89 -3.50 -3.11
N ALA A 138 -16.92 -4.65 -3.78
CA ALA A 138 -17.62 -5.83 -3.29
C ALA A 138 -17.02 -6.34 -1.97
N GLN A 139 -15.71 -6.29 -1.81
CA GLN A 139 -15.04 -6.70 -0.58
C GLN A 139 -15.44 -5.80 0.61
N GLN A 140 -15.57 -4.53 0.38
CA GLN A 140 -16.01 -3.57 1.40
C GLN A 140 -17.43 -3.87 1.87
N THR A 141 -18.32 -4.20 0.96
CA THR A 141 -19.71 -4.53 1.27
C THR A 141 -19.82 -5.75 2.18
N GLU A 142 -18.99 -6.79 1.97
CA GLU A 142 -18.94 -7.97 2.82
C GLU A 142 -18.61 -7.61 4.27
N SER A 143 -17.69 -6.69 4.49
CA SER A 143 -17.34 -6.21 5.82
C SER A 143 -18.53 -5.51 6.51
N ALA A 144 -19.34 -4.80 5.76
CA ALA A 144 -20.46 -4.03 6.29
C ALA A 144 -21.61 -4.91 6.78
N THR A 145 -21.66 -6.19 6.44
CA THR A 145 -22.73 -7.11 6.82
C THR A 145 -22.48 -7.87 8.13
N VAL A 146 -21.36 -7.65 8.74
CA VAL A 146 -20.98 -8.37 9.97
C VAL A 146 -21.46 -7.67 11.27
#